data_670a4d6f5ac3ba47f0e8bf7913ef852f
#
_entry.id   670a4d6f5ac3ba47f0e8bf7913ef852f
#
_cell.length_a   1.000
_cell.length_b   1.000
_cell.length_c   1.000
_cell.angle_alpha   90.00
_cell.angle_beta   90.00
_cell.angle_gamma   90.00
#
_symmetry.space_group_name_H-M   'P 1'
#
loop_
_entity.id
_entity.type
_entity.pdbx_description
1 polymer ?
#
loop_
_entity_poly.entity_id
_entity_poly.type
_entity_poly.pdbx_seq_one_letter_code
_entity_poly.pdbx_strand_id
1 'polypeptide(L)'
;MLDKKAFKTVVKNTPLVSIDLCIVWDGKILLGKRKNDPLKGFFFTPGGRITKNEAHIDCLKRVAKSELGLIVRDMKKAELMGVWDHFYENSIFGEGVSTHYVNLPHCIYYDQRPDIFLDEQHEAFEWFDLNKVTNDDKFHNYMQSYASWIISRKPK
;
A
#
# COMPACT_ATOMS: atom_id res chain seq x y z
N MET A 1 18.22 5.48 8.33
CA MET A 1 17.40 4.25 8.43
C MET A 1 17.75 3.52 9.72
N LEU A 2 16.77 2.98 10.42
CA LEU A 2 16.98 2.22 11.64
C LEU A 2 17.70 0.91 11.34
N ASP A 3 18.65 0.51 12.21
CA ASP A 3 19.21 -0.83 12.13
C ASP A 3 18.13 -1.88 12.47
N LYS A 4 18.44 -3.14 12.16
CA LYS A 4 17.47 -4.24 12.30
C LYS A 4 16.97 -4.40 13.75
N LYS A 5 17.86 -4.26 14.75
CA LYS A 5 17.53 -4.40 16.16
C LYS A 5 16.62 -3.25 16.63
N ALA A 6 16.96 -2.02 16.27
CA ALA A 6 16.15 -0.85 16.59
C ALA A 6 14.77 -0.93 15.93
N PHE A 7 14.72 -1.35 14.67
CA PHE A 7 13.46 -1.50 13.96
C PHE A 7 12.57 -2.57 14.59
N LYS A 8 13.15 -3.71 15.00
CA LYS A 8 12.40 -4.75 15.71
C LYS A 8 11.76 -4.22 16.98
N THR A 9 12.49 -3.41 17.76
CA THR A 9 11.97 -2.77 18.96
C THR A 9 10.77 -1.87 18.63
N VAL A 10 10.86 -1.10 17.55
CA VAL A 10 9.76 -0.24 17.09
C VAL A 10 8.55 -1.08 16.70
N VAL A 11 8.72 -2.08 15.86
CA VAL A 11 7.63 -2.95 15.41
C VAL A 11 6.94 -3.66 16.57
N LYS A 12 7.73 -4.12 17.54
CA LYS A 12 7.22 -4.84 18.71
C LYS A 12 6.42 -3.94 19.65
N ASN A 13 6.79 -2.68 19.78
CA ASN A 13 6.29 -1.83 20.88
C ASN A 13 5.39 -0.67 20.43
N THR A 14 5.35 -0.34 19.13
CA THR A 14 4.57 0.79 18.63
C THR A 14 3.88 0.45 17.32
N PRO A 15 2.77 1.14 16.98
CA PRO A 15 2.25 1.04 15.63
C PRO A 15 3.19 1.75 14.65
N LEU A 16 3.17 1.29 13.40
CA LEU A 16 3.84 1.93 12.28
C LEU A 16 2.80 2.74 11.50
N VAL A 17 3.18 3.91 11.02
CA VAL A 17 2.31 4.71 10.15
C VAL A 17 2.79 4.55 8.70
N SER A 18 1.89 4.17 7.81
CA SER A 18 2.25 3.93 6.41
C SER A 18 1.31 4.61 5.44
N ILE A 19 1.84 4.86 4.25
CA ILE A 19 1.07 5.32 3.09
C ILE A 19 0.88 4.11 2.18
N ASP A 20 -0.37 3.84 1.82
CA ASP A 20 -0.71 2.86 0.78
C ASP A 20 -1.19 3.61 -0.46
N LEU A 21 -0.82 3.11 -1.63
CA LEU A 21 -1.19 3.71 -2.91
C LEU A 21 -2.19 2.84 -3.64
N CYS A 22 -3.42 3.31 -3.74
CA CYS A 22 -4.44 2.68 -4.56
C CYS A 22 -4.45 3.36 -5.93
N ILE A 23 -3.67 2.83 -6.85
CA ILE A 23 -3.57 3.34 -8.21
C ILE A 23 -4.67 2.70 -9.03
N VAL A 24 -5.55 3.52 -9.58
CA VAL A 24 -6.75 3.06 -10.30
C VAL A 24 -6.73 3.57 -11.73
N TRP A 25 -7.01 2.64 -12.64
CA TRP A 25 -7.15 2.92 -14.06
C TRP A 25 -8.17 1.95 -14.66
N ASP A 26 -9.12 2.47 -15.43
CA ASP A 26 -10.10 1.66 -16.16
C ASP A 26 -10.82 0.61 -15.29
N GLY A 27 -11.25 1.02 -14.09
CA GLY A 27 -11.93 0.13 -13.15
C GLY A 27 -11.04 -0.94 -12.52
N LYS A 28 -9.72 -0.78 -12.63
CA LYS A 28 -8.74 -1.73 -12.12
C LYS A 28 -7.84 -1.07 -11.09
N ILE A 29 -7.36 -1.87 -10.14
CA ILE A 29 -6.39 -1.45 -9.13
C ILE A 29 -5.07 -2.18 -9.35
N LEU A 30 -3.98 -1.48 -9.11
CA LEU A 30 -2.63 -2.02 -9.23
C LEU A 30 -2.21 -2.68 -7.92
N LEU A 31 -1.91 -3.98 -7.96
CA LEU A 31 -1.45 -4.74 -6.80
C LEU A 31 -0.16 -5.49 -7.14
N GLY A 32 0.73 -5.57 -6.16
CA GLY A 32 1.97 -6.33 -6.27
C GLY A 32 1.99 -7.49 -5.29
N LYS A 33 2.68 -8.55 -5.66
CA LYS A 33 2.83 -9.71 -4.79
C LYS A 33 3.89 -9.45 -3.73
N ARG A 34 3.54 -9.63 -2.47
CA ARG A 34 4.46 -9.37 -1.35
C ARG A 34 5.53 -10.46 -1.24
N LYS A 35 6.77 -10.04 -1.03
CA LYS A 35 7.92 -10.94 -0.83
C LYS A 35 8.17 -11.28 0.64
N ASN A 36 7.72 -10.42 1.55
CA ASN A 36 8.00 -10.49 2.99
C ASN A 36 6.73 -10.56 3.81
N ASP A 37 6.82 -11.15 5.01
CA ASP A 37 5.76 -11.07 6.00
C ASP A 37 5.66 -9.64 6.58
N PRO A 38 4.47 -9.19 6.97
CA PRO A 38 3.20 -9.91 6.89
C PRO A 38 2.69 -10.03 5.45
N LEU A 39 1.79 -10.97 5.22
CA LEU A 39 1.11 -11.17 3.93
C LEU A 39 2.01 -11.65 2.77
N LYS A 40 3.10 -12.35 3.08
CA LYS A 40 3.95 -12.96 2.04
C LYS A 40 3.11 -13.81 1.10
N GLY A 41 3.27 -13.55 -0.20
CA GLY A 41 2.54 -14.27 -1.25
C GLY A 41 1.18 -13.71 -1.61
N PHE A 42 0.64 -12.78 -0.83
CA PHE A 42 -0.60 -12.07 -1.18
C PHE A 42 -0.33 -10.88 -2.08
N PHE A 43 -1.30 -10.59 -2.96
CA PHE A 43 -1.30 -9.34 -3.72
C PHE A 43 -1.79 -8.20 -2.83
N PHE A 44 -1.06 -7.10 -2.83
CA PHE A 44 -1.33 -5.96 -1.97
C PHE A 44 -0.95 -4.66 -2.66
N THR A 45 -1.47 -3.53 -2.16
CA THR A 45 -1.11 -2.22 -2.69
C THR A 45 0.37 -1.92 -2.46
N PRO A 46 1.00 -1.16 -3.37
CA PRO A 46 2.30 -0.58 -3.06
C PRO A 46 2.15 0.37 -1.88
N GLY A 47 3.19 0.44 -1.07
CA GLY A 47 3.16 1.28 0.11
C GLY A 47 4.49 1.32 0.83
N GLY A 48 4.56 2.17 1.84
CA GLY A 48 5.75 2.29 2.67
C GLY A 48 5.46 3.08 3.93
N ARG A 49 6.21 2.81 4.96
CA ARG A 49 6.04 3.52 6.23
C ARG A 49 6.62 4.92 6.15
N ILE A 50 5.99 5.81 6.90
CA ILE A 50 6.48 7.16 7.11
C ILE A 50 7.69 7.07 8.04
N THR A 51 8.79 7.70 7.67
CA THR A 51 9.98 7.76 8.54
C THR A 51 9.90 8.98 9.44
N LYS A 52 10.64 8.94 10.55
CA LYS A 52 10.64 10.06 11.49
C LYS A 52 11.07 11.35 10.78
N ASN A 53 10.35 12.43 11.04
CA ASN A 53 10.55 13.77 10.45
C ASN A 53 10.21 13.85 8.96
N GLU A 54 9.57 12.84 8.39
CA GLU A 54 9.06 12.87 7.03
C GLU A 54 7.57 13.24 7.05
N ALA A 55 7.18 14.26 6.28
CA ALA A 55 5.77 14.58 6.12
C ALA A 55 5.06 13.49 5.29
N HIS A 56 3.78 13.22 5.58
CA HIS A 56 3.04 12.17 4.86
C HIS A 56 3.00 12.39 3.35
N ILE A 57 2.92 13.64 2.90
CA ILE A 57 2.95 13.99 1.47
C ILE A 57 4.29 13.60 0.84
N ASP A 58 5.39 13.85 1.53
CA ASP A 58 6.73 13.48 1.05
C ASP A 58 6.90 11.97 1.00
N CYS A 59 6.36 11.27 1.99
CA CYS A 59 6.33 9.80 1.99
C CYS A 59 5.55 9.27 0.79
N LEU A 60 4.38 9.83 0.50
CA LEU A 60 3.56 9.42 -0.65
C LEU A 60 4.37 9.56 -1.95
N LYS A 61 4.99 10.71 -2.16
CA LYS A 61 5.81 10.97 -3.36
C LYS A 61 7.01 10.03 -3.45
N ARG A 62 7.67 9.77 -2.33
CA ARG A 62 8.82 8.86 -2.27
C ARG A 62 8.40 7.42 -2.62
N VAL A 63 7.31 6.94 -2.03
CA VAL A 63 6.80 5.59 -2.28
C VAL A 63 6.37 5.44 -3.73
N ALA A 64 5.63 6.39 -4.27
CA ALA A 64 5.21 6.36 -5.68
C ALA A 64 6.40 6.26 -6.62
N LYS A 65 7.43 7.06 -6.37
CA LYS A 65 8.63 7.07 -7.20
C LYS A 65 9.46 5.79 -7.03
N SER A 66 9.73 5.38 -5.80
CA SER A 66 10.61 4.23 -5.53
C SER A 66 9.96 2.89 -5.88
N GLU A 67 8.67 2.74 -5.63
CA GLU A 67 7.96 1.47 -5.87
C GLU A 67 7.48 1.33 -7.31
N LEU A 68 7.08 2.43 -7.94
CA LEU A 68 6.35 2.41 -9.21
C LEU A 68 6.97 3.27 -10.31
N GLY A 69 7.96 4.08 -9.99
CA GLY A 69 8.50 5.05 -10.95
C GLY A 69 7.54 6.17 -11.29
N LEU A 70 6.52 6.39 -10.47
CA LEU A 70 5.51 7.43 -10.71
C LEU A 70 5.88 8.73 -10.01
N ILE A 71 5.76 9.84 -10.76
CA ILE A 71 5.96 11.18 -10.21
C ILE A 71 4.60 11.80 -9.93
N VAL A 72 4.29 11.99 -8.66
CA VAL A 72 3.03 12.62 -8.23
C VAL A 72 3.31 14.11 -8.00
N ARG A 73 2.85 14.94 -8.94
CA ARG A 73 3.06 16.39 -8.87
C ARG A 73 1.90 17.14 -8.25
N ASP A 74 0.68 16.69 -8.52
CA ASP A 74 -0.55 17.33 -8.02
C ASP A 74 -1.17 16.46 -6.94
N MET A 75 -0.99 16.86 -5.69
CA MET A 75 -1.52 16.13 -4.53
C MET A 75 -3.04 16.18 -4.44
N LYS A 76 -3.69 17.08 -5.15
CA LYS A 76 -5.16 17.12 -5.21
C LYS A 76 -5.74 15.89 -5.90
N LYS A 77 -4.94 15.21 -6.72
CA LYS A 77 -5.34 13.97 -7.39
C LYS A 77 -5.19 12.75 -6.51
N ALA A 78 -4.50 12.86 -5.38
CA ALA A 78 -4.32 11.78 -4.42
C ALA A 78 -5.31 11.96 -3.27
N GLU A 79 -6.43 11.25 -3.31
CA GLU A 79 -7.48 11.35 -2.31
C GLU A 79 -7.21 10.43 -1.13
N LEU A 80 -7.13 10.99 0.07
CA LEU A 80 -7.04 10.19 1.30
C LEU A 80 -8.33 9.39 1.50
N MET A 81 -8.20 8.09 1.67
CA MET A 81 -9.32 7.17 1.86
C MET A 81 -9.73 7.02 3.34
N GLY A 82 -9.14 7.78 4.23
CA GLY A 82 -9.37 7.70 5.67
C GLY A 82 -8.18 7.08 6.38
N VAL A 83 -8.38 6.75 7.65
CA VAL A 83 -7.36 6.13 8.50
C VAL A 83 -7.80 4.69 8.79
N TRP A 84 -6.93 3.73 8.49
CA TRP A 84 -7.27 2.31 8.57
C TRP A 84 -6.26 1.58 9.45
N ASP A 85 -6.74 0.84 10.43
CA ASP A 85 -5.88 -0.03 11.23
C ASP A 85 -5.75 -1.39 10.56
N HIS A 86 -4.51 -1.84 10.33
CA HIS A 86 -4.21 -3.17 9.85
C HIS A 86 -3.39 -3.92 10.90
N PHE A 87 -3.93 -5.04 11.35
CA PHE A 87 -3.30 -5.87 12.36
C PHE A 87 -2.86 -7.21 11.77
N TYR A 88 -1.64 -7.62 12.07
CA TYR A 88 -1.09 -8.90 11.64
C TYR A 88 -0.43 -9.59 12.83
N GLU A 89 -0.62 -10.90 12.96
CA GLU A 89 -0.03 -11.68 14.06
C GLU A 89 1.47 -11.84 13.91
N ASN A 90 2.01 -11.65 12.71
CA ASN A 90 3.44 -11.79 12.41
C ASN A 90 4.02 -10.48 11.88
N SER A 91 5.30 -10.51 11.59
CA SER A 91 6.05 -9.40 11.01
C SER A 91 7.20 -9.93 10.16
N ILE A 92 7.98 -9.00 9.58
CA ILE A 92 9.25 -9.34 8.93
C ILE A 92 10.22 -10.09 9.90
N PHE A 93 9.98 -10.00 11.21
CA PHE A 93 10.77 -10.69 12.24
C PHE A 93 10.16 -12.04 12.67
N GLY A 94 9.13 -12.52 11.98
CA GLY A 94 8.49 -13.80 12.24
C GLY A 94 7.23 -13.71 13.10
N GLU A 95 6.77 -14.88 13.57
CA GLU A 95 5.49 -15.00 14.26
C GLU A 95 5.50 -14.46 15.69
N GLY A 96 6.65 -14.35 16.31
CA GLY A 96 6.76 -13.86 17.70
C GLY A 96 6.59 -12.36 17.85
N VAL A 97 6.55 -11.60 16.75
CA VAL A 97 6.44 -10.15 16.75
C VAL A 97 5.30 -9.76 15.81
N SER A 98 4.22 -9.26 16.38
CA SER A 98 3.06 -8.79 15.63
C SER A 98 3.34 -7.43 14.98
N THR A 99 2.52 -7.08 14.00
CA THR A 99 2.60 -5.79 13.32
C THR A 99 1.27 -5.06 13.43
N HIS A 100 1.32 -3.78 13.77
CA HIS A 100 0.18 -2.88 13.71
C HIS A 100 0.54 -1.71 12.80
N TYR A 101 -0.20 -1.56 11.70
CA TYR A 101 -0.09 -0.39 10.83
C TYR A 101 -1.29 0.52 11.02
N VAL A 102 -1.01 1.80 11.21
CA VAL A 102 -1.99 2.87 10.98
C VAL A 102 -1.76 3.30 9.53
N ASN A 103 -2.64 2.86 8.65
CA ASN A 103 -2.50 3.11 7.21
C ASN A 103 -3.25 4.37 6.81
N LEU A 104 -2.62 5.13 5.93
CA LEU A 104 -3.18 6.30 5.26
C LEU A 104 -3.25 6.00 3.77
N PRO A 105 -4.22 5.19 3.31
CA PRO A 105 -4.31 4.87 1.89
C PRO A 105 -4.78 6.08 1.09
N HIS A 106 -4.19 6.26 -0.08
CA HIS A 106 -4.55 7.32 -1.01
C HIS A 106 -4.94 6.72 -2.35
N CYS A 107 -6.06 7.16 -2.88
CA CYS A 107 -6.55 6.73 -4.19
C CYS A 107 -6.16 7.75 -5.25
N ILE A 108 -5.52 7.29 -6.31
CA ILE A 108 -5.13 8.12 -7.45
C ILE A 108 -5.73 7.50 -8.72
N TYR A 109 -6.59 8.26 -9.39
CA TYR A 109 -7.21 7.84 -10.65
C TYR A 109 -6.40 8.32 -11.83
N TYR A 110 -6.19 7.43 -12.79
CA TYR A 110 -5.54 7.75 -14.06
C TYR A 110 -6.52 7.55 -15.20
N ASP A 111 -6.61 8.52 -16.10
CA ASP A 111 -7.43 8.42 -17.31
C ASP A 111 -6.80 7.49 -18.35
N GLN A 112 -5.48 7.46 -18.38
CA GLN A 112 -4.69 6.57 -19.22
C GLN A 112 -3.83 5.69 -18.34
N ARG A 113 -3.60 4.47 -18.81
CA ARG A 113 -2.76 3.52 -18.07
C ARG A 113 -1.39 4.12 -17.79
N PRO A 114 -1.01 4.32 -16.54
CA PRO A 114 0.33 4.83 -16.22
C PRO A 114 1.40 3.78 -16.51
N ASP A 115 2.56 4.24 -16.95
CA ASP A 115 3.73 3.38 -17.10
C ASP A 115 4.33 3.11 -15.73
N ILE A 116 4.43 1.83 -15.39
CA ILE A 116 4.98 1.38 -14.11
C ILE A 116 6.38 0.85 -14.35
N PHE A 117 7.35 1.43 -13.67
CA PHE A 117 8.74 1.01 -13.72
C PHE A 117 9.09 0.28 -12.44
N LEU A 118 9.48 -0.99 -12.57
CA LEU A 118 9.92 -1.81 -11.46
C LEU A 118 11.44 -1.89 -11.47
N ASP A 119 12.04 -1.75 -10.30
CA ASP A 119 13.44 -2.11 -10.16
C ASP A 119 13.59 -3.62 -9.93
N GLU A 120 14.84 -4.11 -9.84
CA GLU A 120 15.12 -5.54 -9.65
C GLU A 120 14.65 -6.11 -8.32
N GLN A 121 14.29 -5.25 -7.37
CA GLN A 121 13.91 -5.66 -6.01
C GLN A 121 12.41 -5.89 -5.85
N HIS A 122 11.61 -5.48 -6.85
CA HIS A 122 10.16 -5.58 -6.76
C HIS A 122 9.65 -6.74 -7.60
N GLU A 123 8.66 -7.47 -7.06
CA GLU A 123 7.90 -8.44 -7.83
C GLU A 123 6.96 -7.71 -8.79
N ALA A 124 6.53 -8.43 -9.83
CA ALA A 124 5.61 -7.89 -10.82
C ALA A 124 4.33 -7.37 -10.20
N PHE A 125 3.91 -6.19 -10.63
CA PHE A 125 2.59 -5.66 -10.34
C PHE A 125 1.62 -6.05 -11.45
N GLU A 126 0.36 -6.26 -11.08
CA GLU A 126 -0.71 -6.58 -12.01
C GLU A 126 -1.91 -5.68 -11.77
N TRP A 127 -2.68 -5.46 -12.84
CA TRP A 127 -3.95 -4.75 -12.77
C TRP A 127 -5.08 -5.74 -12.55
N PHE A 128 -5.87 -5.53 -11.49
CA PHE A 128 -6.99 -6.39 -11.15
C PHE A 128 -8.29 -5.60 -11.19
N ASP A 129 -9.35 -6.20 -11.74
CA ASP A 129 -10.69 -5.61 -11.68
C ASP A 129 -11.09 -5.36 -10.23
N LEU A 130 -11.54 -4.14 -9.93
CA LEU A 130 -12.01 -3.79 -8.58
C LEU A 130 -13.12 -4.71 -8.09
N ASN A 131 -14.07 -5.05 -8.96
CA ASN A 131 -15.15 -5.97 -8.60
C ASN A 131 -14.64 -7.37 -8.28
N LYS A 132 -13.63 -7.83 -8.99
CA LYS A 132 -13.00 -9.12 -8.71
C LYS A 132 -12.30 -9.12 -7.36
N VAL A 133 -11.55 -8.06 -7.05
CA VAL A 133 -10.86 -7.94 -5.76
C VAL A 133 -11.86 -7.98 -4.61
N THR A 134 -13.00 -7.32 -4.75
CA THR A 134 -14.05 -7.27 -3.73
C THR A 134 -14.65 -8.64 -3.46
N ASN A 135 -14.78 -9.50 -4.47
CA ASN A 135 -15.59 -10.73 -4.39
C ASN A 135 -14.78 -12.02 -4.36
N ASP A 136 -13.47 -11.98 -4.55
CA ASP A 136 -12.63 -13.17 -4.64
C ASP A 136 -11.81 -13.34 -3.36
N ASP A 137 -12.00 -14.46 -2.66
CA ASP A 137 -11.34 -14.77 -1.38
C ASP A 137 -9.83 -14.95 -1.48
N LYS A 138 -9.27 -15.05 -2.69
CA LYS A 138 -7.81 -15.05 -2.85
C LYS A 138 -7.18 -13.72 -2.47
N PHE A 139 -7.97 -12.63 -2.46
CA PHE A 139 -7.51 -11.33 -1.99
C PHE A 139 -7.80 -11.17 -0.50
N HIS A 140 -6.83 -10.64 0.22
CA HIS A 140 -6.98 -10.38 1.64
C HIS A 140 -8.14 -9.41 1.89
N ASN A 141 -8.84 -9.58 3.03
CA ASN A 141 -9.99 -8.74 3.36
C ASN A 141 -9.65 -7.24 3.42
N TYR A 142 -8.41 -6.86 3.74
CA TYR A 142 -7.99 -5.46 3.68
C TYR A 142 -8.03 -4.91 2.26
N MET A 143 -7.63 -5.72 1.27
CA MET A 143 -7.70 -5.32 -0.14
C MET A 143 -9.15 -5.29 -0.63
N GLN A 144 -9.95 -6.24 -0.21
CA GLN A 144 -11.39 -6.25 -0.52
C GLN A 144 -12.06 -4.97 -0.01
N SER A 145 -11.69 -4.53 1.19
CA SER A 145 -12.24 -3.30 1.79
C SER A 145 -11.80 -2.05 1.04
N TYR A 146 -10.53 -1.99 0.61
CA TYR A 146 -10.06 -0.88 -0.23
C TYR A 146 -10.82 -0.83 -1.56
N ALA A 147 -10.96 -1.97 -2.22
CA ALA A 147 -11.70 -2.04 -3.49
C ALA A 147 -13.16 -1.62 -3.33
N SER A 148 -13.82 -2.06 -2.25
CA SER A 148 -15.20 -1.67 -1.94
C SER A 148 -15.34 -0.16 -1.73
N TRP A 149 -14.39 0.44 -1.01
CA TRP A 149 -14.38 1.89 -0.80
C TRP A 149 -14.28 2.64 -2.13
N ILE A 150 -13.38 2.19 -3.01
CA ILE A 150 -13.15 2.82 -4.33
C ILE A 150 -14.39 2.70 -5.21
N ILE A 151 -15.02 1.52 -5.24
CA ILE A 151 -16.23 1.26 -6.02
C ILE A 151 -17.38 2.17 -5.55
N SER A 152 -17.52 2.37 -4.24
CA SER A 152 -18.57 3.20 -3.66
C SER A 152 -18.39 4.69 -3.97
N ARG A 153 -17.18 5.11 -4.31
CA ARG A 153 -16.81 6.48 -4.65
C ARG A 153 -16.72 6.61 -6.16
N LYS A 154 -17.84 6.85 -6.81
CA LYS A 154 -17.81 7.06 -8.27
C LYS A 154 -16.95 8.27 -8.60
N PRO A 155 -16.01 8.16 -9.54
CA PRO A 155 -15.26 9.32 -10.01
C PRO A 155 -16.23 10.34 -10.58
N LYS A 156 -16.00 11.60 -10.22
CA LYS A 156 -16.79 12.71 -10.74
C LYS A 156 -16.39 13.02 -12.17
#